data_8fb607862eafc0a78f5ec7a3fb7dff9b
#
_entry.id   8fb607862eafc0a78f5ec7a3fb7dff9b
#
_cell.length_a   1.000
_cell.length_b   1.000
_cell.length_c   1.000
_cell.angle_alpha   90.00
_cell.angle_beta   90.00
_cell.angle_gamma   90.00
#
_symmetry.space_group_name_H-M   'P 1'
#
loop_
_entity.id
_entity.type
_entity.pdbx_description
1 polymer ?
#
loop_
_entity_poly.entity_id
_entity_poly.type
_entity_poly.pdbx_seq_one_letter_code
_entity_poly.pdbx_strand_id
1 'polypeptide(L)'
;MKLKFKKDKNEIVWWTNMLGLPEVEPVQLSQNFIPDWFIKTHKKIPNTHPKADVGTIKNCPAMPDFFKLGYVVPLWCDLIVNVENDGKYHWKSSNKEFKWQIHGDAQYKHHLPDNAQENCALVVKPDCPWYVKTPPGVSLLQMPLFYHFNPDFTVLPGTIWTDIHHEINQQMVLHNYGETFITKGTPLAMYIPIRRETFDYTVRHQTEEDHENFMISALKTASKFHRGYKMSQLARKKLDNSE
;
A
#
# COMPACT_ATOMS: atom_id res chain seq x y z
N MET A 1 15.11 10.38 -42.13
CA MET A 1 13.90 10.06 -41.37
C MET A 1 14.17 10.38 -39.89
N LYS A 2 13.67 11.55 -39.40
CA LYS A 2 13.85 11.94 -38.00
C LYS A 2 12.84 11.14 -37.16
N LEU A 3 13.30 10.16 -36.43
CA LEU A 3 12.51 9.50 -35.39
C LEU A 3 12.09 10.58 -34.37
N LYS A 4 10.83 10.96 -34.39
CA LYS A 4 10.22 11.72 -33.30
C LYS A 4 10.11 10.78 -32.13
N PHE A 5 11.06 10.84 -31.21
CA PHE A 5 10.86 10.23 -29.89
C PHE A 5 9.63 10.89 -29.27
N LYS A 6 8.52 10.13 -29.16
CA LYS A 6 7.41 10.53 -28.30
C LYS A 6 8.02 10.72 -26.91
N LYS A 7 7.85 11.92 -26.34
CA LYS A 7 8.20 12.18 -24.94
C LYS A 7 7.48 11.10 -24.13
N ASP A 8 8.23 10.24 -23.45
CA ASP A 8 7.64 9.19 -22.62
C ASP A 8 6.66 9.87 -21.66
N LYS A 9 5.39 9.51 -21.77
CA LYS A 9 4.37 10.00 -20.86
C LYS A 9 4.74 9.52 -19.46
N ASN A 10 4.66 10.40 -18.48
CA ASN A 10 4.81 10.07 -17.07
C ASN A 10 3.55 9.31 -16.59
N GLU A 11 3.31 8.14 -17.18
CA GLU A 11 2.09 7.36 -17.07
C GLU A 11 2.42 5.95 -16.57
N ILE A 12 1.66 5.47 -15.60
CA ILE A 12 1.68 4.08 -15.14
C ILE A 12 0.56 3.35 -15.86
N VAL A 13 0.91 2.28 -16.57
CA VAL A 13 -0.03 1.50 -17.38
C VAL A 13 -0.21 0.13 -16.74
N TRP A 14 -1.46 -0.19 -16.40
CA TRP A 14 -1.88 -1.52 -15.97
C TRP A 14 -2.58 -2.22 -17.11
N TRP A 15 -2.30 -3.51 -17.32
CA TRP A 15 -2.99 -4.31 -18.33
C TRP A 15 -3.14 -5.76 -17.86
N THR A 16 -4.01 -6.47 -18.51
CA THR A 16 -4.24 -7.91 -18.32
C THR A 16 -4.53 -8.55 -19.67
N ASN A 17 -4.23 -9.83 -19.78
CA ASN A 17 -4.67 -10.67 -20.90
C ASN A 17 -5.95 -11.45 -20.58
N MET A 18 -6.50 -11.29 -19.37
CA MET A 18 -7.74 -11.91 -18.95
C MET A 18 -8.93 -11.09 -19.43
N LEU A 19 -9.71 -11.65 -20.34
CA LEU A 19 -10.87 -10.97 -20.92
C LEU A 19 -11.92 -10.64 -19.85
N GLY A 20 -12.42 -9.41 -19.85
CA GLY A 20 -13.47 -8.92 -18.94
C GLY A 20 -13.00 -8.58 -17.54
N LEU A 21 -11.74 -8.83 -17.19
CA LEU A 21 -11.24 -8.52 -15.84
C LEU A 21 -11.20 -7.00 -15.55
N PRO A 22 -10.84 -6.12 -16.49
CA PRO A 22 -10.86 -4.67 -16.26
C PRO A 22 -12.23 -4.11 -15.89
N GLU A 23 -13.30 -4.74 -16.34
CA GLU A 23 -14.68 -4.33 -16.07
C GLU A 23 -15.21 -4.89 -14.75
N VAL A 24 -14.71 -6.05 -14.33
CA VAL A 24 -15.27 -6.79 -13.20
C VAL A 24 -14.47 -6.57 -11.92
N GLU A 25 -13.14 -6.54 -12.01
CA GLU A 25 -12.24 -6.40 -10.86
C GLU A 25 -11.00 -5.61 -11.25
N PRO A 26 -11.14 -4.31 -11.55
CA PRO A 26 -10.02 -3.47 -11.97
C PRO A 26 -9.03 -3.18 -10.84
N VAL A 27 -7.80 -2.85 -11.23
CA VAL A 27 -6.87 -2.14 -10.34
C VAL A 27 -7.45 -0.76 -10.06
N GLN A 28 -7.47 -0.34 -8.81
CA GLN A 28 -8.11 0.89 -8.38
C GLN A 28 -7.16 1.79 -7.58
N LEU A 29 -7.49 3.07 -7.50
CA LEU A 29 -6.78 3.98 -6.60
C LEU A 29 -7.00 3.56 -5.14
N SER A 30 -5.96 3.61 -4.32
CA SER A 30 -6.02 3.21 -2.91
C SER A 30 -7.06 3.98 -2.08
N GLN A 31 -7.40 5.19 -2.47
CA GLN A 31 -8.44 5.99 -1.82
C GLN A 31 -9.85 5.35 -1.88
N ASN A 32 -10.08 4.40 -2.78
CA ASN A 32 -11.35 3.67 -2.88
C ASN A 32 -11.47 2.57 -1.80
N PHE A 33 -10.36 2.27 -1.11
CA PHE A 33 -10.25 1.24 -0.08
C PHE A 33 -9.97 1.83 1.31
N ILE A 34 -10.47 3.03 1.60
CA ILE A 34 -10.37 3.59 2.95
C ILE A 34 -11.19 2.73 3.90
N PRO A 35 -10.60 2.18 4.98
CA PRO A 35 -11.30 1.26 5.85
C PRO A 35 -12.47 1.93 6.57
N ASP A 36 -13.55 1.20 6.73
CA ASP A 36 -14.81 1.63 7.33
C ASP A 36 -14.64 2.25 8.73
N TRP A 37 -13.77 1.65 9.55
CA TRP A 37 -13.51 2.16 10.88
C TRP A 37 -12.98 3.61 10.85
N PHE A 38 -12.11 3.93 9.86
CA PHE A 38 -11.60 5.29 9.70
C PHE A 38 -12.69 6.23 9.17
N ILE A 39 -13.52 5.77 8.23
CA ILE A 39 -14.65 6.55 7.72
C ILE A 39 -15.61 6.92 8.86
N LYS A 40 -15.95 5.96 9.70
CA LYS A 40 -16.89 6.08 10.83
C LYS A 40 -16.32 6.82 12.05
N THR A 41 -14.99 6.97 12.16
CA THR A 41 -14.35 7.67 13.28
C THR A 41 -14.75 9.14 13.29
N HIS A 42 -15.20 9.64 14.43
CA HIS A 42 -15.49 11.06 14.62
C HIS A 42 -14.22 11.90 14.66
N LYS A 43 -14.27 13.14 14.21
CA LYS A 43 -13.11 14.05 14.25
C LYS A 43 -12.75 14.50 15.67
N LYS A 44 -13.71 14.51 16.58
CA LYS A 44 -13.57 14.97 17.96
C LYS A 44 -14.07 13.90 18.91
N ILE A 45 -13.46 13.81 20.08
CA ILE A 45 -13.96 12.98 21.18
C ILE A 45 -15.06 13.78 21.89
N PRO A 46 -16.30 13.30 21.91
CA PRO A 46 -17.39 14.02 22.56
C PRO A 46 -17.20 14.03 24.09
N ASN A 47 -17.43 15.18 24.73
CA ASN A 47 -17.60 15.36 26.19
C ASN A 47 -16.41 15.00 27.09
N THR A 48 -15.17 14.97 26.60
CA THR A 48 -14.03 14.65 27.45
C THR A 48 -13.49 15.83 28.27
N HIS A 49 -13.77 17.06 27.88
CA HIS A 49 -13.40 18.26 28.66
C HIS A 49 -14.25 19.46 28.23
N PRO A 50 -14.84 20.24 29.19
CA PRO A 50 -15.69 21.39 28.85
C PRO A 50 -14.95 22.52 28.12
N LYS A 51 -13.62 22.51 28.07
CA LYS A 51 -12.81 23.59 27.49
C LYS A 51 -11.81 23.14 26.42
N ALA A 52 -11.74 21.87 26.05
CA ALA A 52 -10.79 21.37 25.05
C ALA A 52 -11.44 20.37 24.09
N ASP A 53 -11.52 20.76 22.84
CA ASP A 53 -11.83 19.85 21.74
C ASP A 53 -10.64 18.91 21.49
N VAL A 54 -10.68 17.70 22.02
CA VAL A 54 -9.65 16.69 21.75
C VAL A 54 -9.93 16.04 20.40
N GLY A 55 -8.98 16.17 19.48
CA GLY A 55 -9.03 15.54 18.15
C GLY A 55 -8.78 14.04 18.22
N THR A 56 -9.39 13.29 17.29
CA THR A 56 -9.10 11.87 17.08
C THR A 56 -8.04 11.69 16.02
N ILE A 57 -7.63 10.43 15.76
CA ILE A 57 -6.72 10.04 14.67
C ILE A 57 -7.21 10.53 13.30
N LYS A 58 -8.49 10.78 13.12
CA LYS A 58 -9.06 11.33 11.88
C LYS A 58 -8.56 12.74 11.56
N ASN A 59 -8.02 13.46 12.55
CA ASN A 59 -7.41 14.77 12.36
C ASN A 59 -5.91 14.70 12.02
N CYS A 60 -5.29 13.52 12.09
CA CYS A 60 -3.90 13.34 11.67
C CYS A 60 -3.82 13.46 10.13
N PRO A 61 -3.15 14.46 9.57
CA PRO A 61 -3.12 14.66 8.11
C PRO A 61 -2.38 13.54 7.38
N ALA A 62 -1.47 12.84 8.05
CA ALA A 62 -0.71 11.73 7.46
C ALA A 62 -1.62 10.55 7.06
N MET A 63 -2.71 10.32 7.78
CA MET A 63 -3.61 9.20 7.49
C MET A 63 -4.36 9.35 6.15
N PRO A 64 -5.11 10.46 5.92
CA PRO A 64 -5.75 10.68 4.63
C PRO A 64 -4.77 10.75 3.45
N ASP A 65 -3.55 11.24 3.69
CA ASP A 65 -2.53 11.30 2.66
C ASP A 65 -2.04 9.87 2.33
N PHE A 66 -1.82 9.03 3.34
CA PHE A 66 -1.46 7.62 3.16
C PHE A 66 -2.52 6.86 2.34
N PHE A 67 -3.81 7.01 2.65
CA PHE A 67 -4.88 6.35 1.91
C PHE A 67 -5.02 6.77 0.44
N LYS A 68 -4.31 7.81 0.01
CA LYS A 68 -4.30 8.28 -1.38
C LYS A 68 -3.08 7.84 -2.17
N LEU A 69 -2.17 7.10 -1.52
CA LEU A 69 -0.95 6.66 -2.17
C LEU A 69 -1.20 5.46 -3.07
N GLY A 70 -0.91 5.59 -4.35
CA GLY A 70 -0.81 4.48 -5.28
C GLY A 70 -2.12 3.76 -5.61
N TYR A 71 -1.99 2.46 -5.84
CA TYR A 71 -3.00 1.59 -6.42
C TYR A 71 -3.20 0.36 -5.54
N VAL A 72 -4.39 -0.23 -5.61
CA VAL A 72 -4.71 -1.50 -4.96
C VAL A 72 -5.08 -2.53 -6.01
N VAL A 73 -4.52 -3.71 -5.89
CA VAL A 73 -4.91 -4.89 -6.66
C VAL A 73 -5.76 -5.77 -5.75
N PRO A 74 -7.06 -5.89 -6.03
CA PRO A 74 -7.93 -6.79 -5.28
C PRO A 74 -7.79 -8.24 -5.74
N LEU A 75 -8.24 -9.17 -4.89
CA LEU A 75 -8.36 -10.58 -5.28
C LEU A 75 -9.45 -10.74 -6.35
N TRP A 76 -9.10 -11.34 -7.47
CA TRP A 76 -9.96 -11.40 -8.66
C TRP A 76 -10.96 -12.58 -8.67
N CYS A 77 -10.89 -13.49 -7.70
CA CYS A 77 -11.83 -14.59 -7.53
C CYS A 77 -11.93 -14.97 -6.04
N ASP A 78 -12.97 -15.70 -5.64
CA ASP A 78 -13.06 -16.22 -4.29
C ASP A 78 -12.03 -17.33 -4.08
N LEU A 79 -11.47 -17.41 -2.88
CA LEU A 79 -10.48 -18.39 -2.49
C LEU A 79 -10.80 -18.96 -1.12
N ILE A 80 -10.84 -20.29 -1.03
CA ILE A 80 -10.90 -21.03 0.23
C ILE A 80 -9.59 -21.77 0.39
N VAL A 81 -8.96 -21.62 1.53
CA VAL A 81 -7.72 -22.33 1.91
C VAL A 81 -7.91 -22.99 3.25
N ASN A 82 -7.58 -24.24 3.35
CA ASN A 82 -7.50 -24.95 4.62
C ASN A 82 -6.06 -25.40 4.84
N VAL A 83 -5.45 -24.95 5.94
CA VAL A 83 -4.10 -25.31 6.35
C VAL A 83 -4.19 -26.19 7.59
N GLU A 84 -3.72 -27.44 7.50
CA GLU A 84 -3.70 -28.39 8.60
C GLU A 84 -2.49 -28.15 9.52
N ASN A 85 -2.59 -28.57 10.78
CA ASN A 85 -1.51 -28.41 11.76
C ASN A 85 -0.22 -29.16 11.41
N ASP A 86 -0.30 -30.17 10.56
CA ASP A 86 0.84 -30.94 10.06
C ASP A 86 1.48 -30.30 8.80
N GLY A 87 1.02 -29.10 8.40
CA GLY A 87 1.53 -28.37 7.26
C GLY A 87 0.90 -28.78 5.92
N LYS A 88 -0.01 -29.76 5.90
CA LYS A 88 -0.81 -30.03 4.69
C LYS A 88 -1.80 -28.90 4.45
N TYR A 89 -2.15 -28.70 3.20
CA TYR A 89 -3.10 -27.67 2.82
C TYR A 89 -3.97 -28.15 1.66
N HIS A 90 -5.18 -27.62 1.64
CA HIS A 90 -6.13 -27.77 0.55
C HIS A 90 -6.68 -26.42 0.16
N TRP A 91 -6.95 -26.21 -1.11
CA TRP A 91 -7.53 -24.95 -1.55
C TRP A 91 -8.52 -25.16 -2.69
N LYS A 92 -9.47 -24.23 -2.82
CA LYS A 92 -10.42 -24.12 -3.91
C LYS A 92 -10.57 -22.65 -4.29
N SER A 93 -10.84 -22.42 -5.56
CA SER A 93 -11.12 -21.09 -6.11
C SER A 93 -12.42 -21.11 -6.90
N SER A 94 -13.13 -20.00 -6.92
CA SER A 94 -14.32 -19.82 -7.77
C SER A 94 -13.97 -19.74 -9.26
N ASN A 95 -12.70 -19.59 -9.60
CA ASN A 95 -12.21 -19.58 -10.98
C ASN A 95 -11.17 -20.69 -11.19
N LYS A 96 -11.42 -21.59 -12.14
CA LYS A 96 -10.54 -22.73 -12.45
C LYS A 96 -9.18 -22.35 -13.03
N GLU A 97 -9.03 -21.12 -13.53
CA GLU A 97 -7.77 -20.61 -14.07
C GLU A 97 -6.87 -20.02 -12.98
N PHE A 98 -7.39 -19.81 -11.78
CA PHE A 98 -6.60 -19.34 -10.63
C PHE A 98 -5.53 -20.35 -10.28
N LYS A 99 -4.32 -19.84 -10.07
CA LYS A 99 -3.16 -20.62 -9.64
C LYS A 99 -2.48 -19.92 -8.49
N TRP A 100 -1.73 -20.67 -7.74
CA TRP A 100 -0.78 -20.13 -6.80
C TRP A 100 0.46 -21.01 -6.67
N GLN A 101 1.51 -20.42 -6.18
CA GLN A 101 2.73 -21.12 -5.80
C GLN A 101 2.84 -21.11 -4.28
N ILE A 102 3.51 -22.10 -3.73
CA ILE A 102 3.74 -22.22 -2.29
C ILE A 102 5.23 -22.15 -2.04
N HIS A 103 5.59 -21.41 -1.00
CA HIS A 103 6.92 -21.43 -0.45
C HIS A 103 6.95 -22.41 0.72
N GLY A 104 7.73 -23.48 0.58
CA GLY A 104 7.91 -24.45 1.67
C GLY A 104 8.56 -23.80 2.89
N ASP A 105 8.31 -24.38 4.06
CA ASP A 105 8.78 -23.85 5.35
C ASP A 105 10.28 -23.58 5.38
N ALA A 106 11.08 -24.44 4.75
CA ALA A 106 12.52 -24.26 4.63
C ALA A 106 12.93 -23.06 3.76
N GLN A 107 12.04 -22.54 2.90
CA GLN A 107 12.32 -21.37 2.08
C GLN A 107 12.04 -20.06 2.81
N TYR A 108 11.15 -20.06 3.80
CA TYR A 108 10.72 -18.85 4.46
C TYR A 108 10.51 -19.02 5.97
N LYS A 109 9.56 -19.85 6.42
CA LYS A 109 9.11 -19.93 7.81
C LYS A 109 10.25 -20.25 8.79
N HIS A 110 11.11 -21.22 8.46
CA HIS A 110 12.23 -21.61 9.32
C HIS A 110 13.29 -20.52 9.52
N HIS A 111 13.25 -19.45 8.72
CA HIS A 111 14.18 -18.32 8.85
C HIS A 111 13.57 -17.16 9.65
N LEU A 112 12.30 -17.23 10.03
CA LEU A 112 11.66 -16.22 10.84
C LEU A 112 12.03 -16.40 12.34
N PRO A 113 11.98 -15.31 13.13
CA PRO A 113 11.99 -15.42 14.59
C PRO A 113 10.82 -16.27 15.10
N ASP A 114 10.99 -16.97 16.24
CA ASP A 114 10.00 -17.93 16.77
C ASP A 114 8.59 -17.34 16.88
N ASN A 115 8.47 -16.14 17.43
CA ASN A 115 7.19 -15.44 17.55
C ASN A 115 6.51 -15.11 16.19
N ALA A 116 7.27 -15.02 15.12
CA ALA A 116 6.73 -14.81 13.77
C ALA A 116 6.37 -16.16 13.12
N GLN A 117 7.10 -17.25 13.45
CA GLN A 117 6.77 -18.59 12.97
C GLN A 117 5.41 -19.05 13.48
N GLU A 118 5.04 -18.72 14.72
CA GLU A 118 3.74 -19.05 15.33
C GLU A 118 2.56 -18.42 14.57
N ASN A 119 2.77 -17.26 13.95
CA ASN A 119 1.77 -16.52 13.17
C ASN A 119 1.91 -16.74 11.66
N CYS A 120 2.57 -17.80 11.24
CA CYS A 120 2.81 -18.14 9.85
C CYS A 120 2.36 -19.59 9.59
N ALA A 121 1.11 -19.76 9.19
CA ALA A 121 0.59 -21.08 8.85
C ALA A 121 1.10 -21.55 7.48
N LEU A 122 1.09 -20.67 6.48
CA LEU A 122 1.52 -20.98 5.12
C LEU A 122 1.97 -19.71 4.38
N VAL A 123 3.00 -19.83 3.55
CA VAL A 123 3.40 -18.76 2.64
C VAL A 123 3.04 -19.12 1.21
N VAL A 124 2.25 -18.27 0.58
CA VAL A 124 1.73 -18.50 -0.78
C VAL A 124 2.03 -17.29 -1.67
N LYS A 125 2.01 -17.55 -2.97
CA LYS A 125 2.08 -16.53 -4.00
C LYS A 125 0.87 -16.73 -4.91
N PRO A 126 -0.26 -16.05 -4.62
CA PRO A 126 -1.41 -16.09 -5.50
C PRO A 126 -1.08 -15.49 -6.86
N ASP A 127 -1.66 -16.05 -7.89
CA ASP A 127 -1.52 -15.58 -9.26
C ASP A 127 -2.17 -14.19 -9.39
N CYS A 128 -1.39 -13.24 -9.90
CA CYS A 128 -1.85 -11.90 -10.18
C CYS A 128 -2.02 -11.74 -11.69
N PRO A 129 -3.25 -11.60 -12.19
CA PRO A 129 -3.50 -11.49 -13.64
C PRO A 129 -3.19 -10.10 -14.20
N TRP A 130 -2.69 -9.18 -13.36
CA TRP A 130 -2.33 -7.83 -13.74
C TRP A 130 -0.84 -7.69 -13.97
N TYR A 131 -0.52 -7.01 -15.06
CA TYR A 131 0.82 -6.53 -15.40
C TYR A 131 0.87 -5.01 -15.25
N VAL A 132 2.06 -4.46 -15.00
CA VAL A 132 2.22 -3.04 -14.84
C VAL A 132 3.53 -2.54 -15.44
N LYS A 133 3.47 -1.40 -16.10
CA LYS A 133 4.64 -0.66 -16.59
C LYS A 133 4.66 0.73 -15.98
N THR A 134 5.79 1.09 -15.41
CA THR A 134 6.07 2.44 -14.90
C THR A 134 7.03 3.18 -15.82
N PRO A 135 7.12 4.50 -15.71
CA PRO A 135 8.17 5.26 -16.39
C PRO A 135 9.58 4.82 -15.96
N PRO A 136 10.61 5.04 -16.80
CA PRO A 136 11.99 4.72 -16.42
C PRO A 136 12.38 5.36 -15.09
N GLY A 137 13.08 4.60 -14.25
CA GLY A 137 13.50 5.04 -12.92
C GLY A 137 12.41 5.02 -11.85
N VAL A 138 11.21 4.58 -12.17
CA VAL A 138 10.10 4.42 -11.21
C VAL A 138 9.87 2.95 -10.91
N SER A 139 9.85 2.59 -9.64
CA SER A 139 9.46 1.27 -9.11
C SER A 139 8.12 1.36 -8.40
N LEU A 140 7.51 0.20 -8.15
CA LEU A 140 6.38 0.08 -7.23
C LEU A 140 6.84 -0.53 -5.91
N LEU A 141 6.56 0.17 -4.81
CA LEU A 141 6.66 -0.38 -3.46
C LEU A 141 5.35 -1.11 -3.17
N GLN A 142 5.42 -2.44 -3.07
CA GLN A 142 4.34 -3.29 -2.60
C GLN A 142 4.27 -3.23 -1.08
N MET A 143 3.09 -2.99 -0.54
CA MET A 143 2.84 -2.97 0.91
C MET A 143 1.52 -3.67 1.23
N PRO A 144 1.39 -4.29 2.42
CA PRO A 144 0.08 -4.70 2.91
C PRO A 144 -0.80 -3.47 3.13
N LEU A 145 -2.12 -3.64 3.07
CA LEU A 145 -3.07 -2.60 3.47
C LEU A 145 -3.10 -2.51 4.99
N PHE A 146 -2.07 -1.92 5.58
CA PHE A 146 -1.77 -1.93 7.01
C PHE A 146 -2.99 -1.58 7.90
N TYR A 147 -3.73 -0.56 7.54
CA TYR A 147 -4.87 -0.08 8.33
C TYR A 147 -6.16 -0.88 8.15
N HIS A 148 -6.14 -1.92 7.31
CA HIS A 148 -7.24 -2.87 7.21
C HIS A 148 -7.22 -3.91 8.34
N PHE A 149 -6.05 -4.12 8.98
CA PHE A 149 -5.87 -5.05 10.10
C PHE A 149 -6.44 -6.44 9.76
N ASN A 150 -6.16 -6.93 8.54
CA ASN A 150 -6.66 -8.22 8.11
C ASN A 150 -6.11 -9.33 9.03
N PRO A 151 -6.97 -10.13 9.68
CA PRO A 151 -6.53 -11.16 10.61
C PRO A 151 -6.06 -12.44 9.92
N ASP A 152 -6.38 -12.62 8.65
CA ASP A 152 -6.21 -13.90 7.96
C ASP A 152 -4.91 -13.96 7.17
N PHE A 153 -4.47 -12.83 6.63
CA PHE A 153 -3.26 -12.79 5.83
C PHE A 153 -2.55 -11.44 5.86
N THR A 154 -1.27 -11.47 5.47
CA THR A 154 -0.47 -10.27 5.19
C THR A 154 0.32 -10.48 3.91
N VAL A 155 0.19 -9.54 2.96
CA VAL A 155 1.07 -9.50 1.78
C VAL A 155 2.42 -8.91 2.19
N LEU A 156 3.51 -9.58 1.84
CA LEU A 156 4.85 -9.16 2.21
C LEU A 156 5.26 -7.90 1.46
N PRO A 157 5.87 -6.92 2.14
CA PRO A 157 6.37 -5.71 1.48
C PRO A 157 7.56 -6.03 0.58
N GLY A 158 7.68 -5.30 -0.52
CA GLY A 158 8.79 -5.44 -1.44
C GLY A 158 8.80 -4.34 -2.49
N THR A 159 9.93 -4.17 -3.18
CA THR A 159 10.07 -3.21 -4.27
C THR A 159 10.19 -3.96 -5.59
N ILE A 160 9.36 -3.60 -6.55
CA ILE A 160 9.31 -4.20 -7.88
C ILE A 160 9.75 -3.14 -8.91
N TRP A 161 10.76 -3.48 -9.71
CA TRP A 161 11.27 -2.61 -10.78
C TRP A 161 10.38 -2.74 -12.03
N THR A 162 9.23 -2.13 -11.97
CA THR A 162 8.15 -2.29 -12.97
C THR A 162 8.41 -1.57 -14.29
N ASP A 163 9.44 -0.77 -14.37
CA ASP A 163 9.95 -0.26 -15.66
C ASP A 163 10.75 -1.31 -16.45
N ILE A 164 11.15 -2.42 -15.82
CA ILE A 164 11.93 -3.52 -16.41
C ILE A 164 11.14 -4.83 -16.36
N HIS A 165 10.56 -5.14 -15.19
CA HIS A 165 9.81 -6.37 -14.93
C HIS A 165 8.35 -6.04 -14.67
N HIS A 166 7.46 -6.57 -15.50
CA HIS A 166 6.06 -6.13 -15.50
C HIS A 166 5.12 -7.02 -14.69
N GLU A 167 5.58 -8.18 -14.24
CA GLU A 167 4.79 -9.08 -13.41
C GLU A 167 4.77 -8.64 -11.96
N ILE A 168 3.64 -8.89 -11.31
CA ILE A 168 3.47 -8.65 -9.87
C ILE A 168 3.52 -9.97 -9.12
N ASN A 169 4.43 -10.05 -8.17
CA ASN A 169 4.62 -11.20 -7.31
C ASN A 169 4.10 -10.89 -5.90
N GLN A 170 2.85 -11.26 -5.64
CA GLN A 170 2.22 -11.06 -4.34
C GLN A 170 2.55 -12.22 -3.40
N GLN A 171 3.65 -12.13 -2.65
CA GLN A 171 3.90 -13.10 -1.59
C GLN A 171 3.01 -12.78 -0.39
N MET A 172 2.27 -13.78 0.07
CA MET A 172 1.27 -13.64 1.13
C MET A 172 1.50 -14.68 2.22
N VAL A 173 1.55 -14.24 3.45
CA VAL A 173 1.56 -15.10 4.64
C VAL A 173 0.11 -15.29 5.07
N LEU A 174 -0.34 -16.53 5.15
CA LEU A 174 -1.57 -16.92 5.84
C LEU A 174 -1.25 -17.12 7.32
N HIS A 175 -2.05 -16.50 8.20
CA HIS A 175 -1.78 -16.48 9.63
C HIS A 175 -2.37 -17.67 10.37
N ASN A 176 -3.49 -18.19 9.89
CA ASN A 176 -4.32 -19.13 10.63
C ASN A 176 -4.20 -20.55 10.07
N TYR A 177 -4.15 -21.53 10.96
CA TYR A 177 -4.48 -22.90 10.64
C TYR A 177 -5.99 -23.08 10.58
N GLY A 178 -6.46 -24.08 9.84
CA GLY A 178 -7.88 -24.28 9.54
C GLY A 178 -8.30 -23.56 8.27
N GLU A 179 -9.61 -23.37 8.12
CA GLU A 179 -10.20 -22.82 6.91
C GLU A 179 -10.19 -21.28 6.92
N THR A 180 -9.65 -20.70 5.87
CA THR A 180 -9.66 -19.27 5.58
C THR A 180 -10.42 -19.03 4.29
N PHE A 181 -11.40 -18.12 4.31
CA PHE A 181 -12.15 -17.70 3.13
C PHE A 181 -11.82 -16.25 2.78
N ILE A 182 -11.28 -16.04 1.58
CA ILE A 182 -10.94 -14.72 1.06
C ILE A 182 -11.85 -14.44 -0.13
N THR A 183 -12.77 -13.48 0.02
CA THR A 183 -13.74 -13.15 -1.02
C THR A 183 -13.09 -12.39 -2.17
N LYS A 184 -13.61 -12.56 -3.37
CA LYS A 184 -13.35 -11.71 -4.52
C LYS A 184 -13.53 -10.23 -4.13
N GLY A 185 -12.69 -9.35 -4.65
CA GLY A 185 -12.68 -7.92 -4.32
C GLY A 185 -11.95 -7.57 -3.03
N THR A 186 -11.51 -8.56 -2.23
CA THR A 186 -10.67 -8.29 -1.05
C THR A 186 -9.38 -7.61 -1.49
N PRO A 187 -9.07 -6.41 -0.94
CA PRO A 187 -7.83 -5.71 -1.27
C PRO A 187 -6.63 -6.48 -0.71
N LEU A 188 -5.73 -6.94 -1.60
CA LEU A 188 -4.58 -7.74 -1.18
C LEU A 188 -3.38 -6.89 -0.82
N ALA A 189 -2.97 -6.01 -1.72
CA ALA A 189 -1.78 -5.19 -1.57
C ALA A 189 -1.96 -3.81 -2.19
N MET A 190 -1.21 -2.84 -1.64
CA MET A 190 -1.10 -1.48 -2.16
C MET A 190 0.25 -1.32 -2.87
N TYR A 191 0.24 -0.67 -4.03
CA TYR A 191 1.39 -0.41 -4.88
C TYR A 191 1.64 1.09 -4.97
N ILE A 192 2.71 1.55 -4.34
CA ILE A 192 3.07 2.97 -4.26
C ILE A 192 4.21 3.25 -5.25
N PRO A 193 4.03 4.15 -6.23
CA PRO A 193 5.11 4.54 -7.11
C PRO A 193 6.21 5.28 -6.34
N ILE A 194 7.44 4.83 -6.51
CA ILE A 194 8.63 5.44 -5.92
C ILE A 194 9.69 5.69 -7.00
N ARG A 195 10.36 6.84 -6.97
CA ARG A 195 11.53 7.08 -7.79
C ARG A 195 12.76 6.45 -7.15
N ARG A 196 13.58 5.80 -7.97
CA ARG A 196 14.86 5.22 -7.54
C ARG A 196 15.93 6.31 -7.57
N GLU A 197 15.86 7.20 -6.62
CA GLU A 197 16.84 8.27 -6.43
C GLU A 197 17.65 8.00 -5.17
N THR A 198 18.94 8.31 -5.22
CA THR A 198 19.82 8.31 -4.04
C THR A 198 19.88 9.71 -3.48
N PHE A 199 19.72 9.82 -2.17
CA PHE A 199 19.85 11.09 -1.46
C PHE A 199 21.07 11.01 -0.55
N ASP A 200 21.92 12.01 -0.61
CA ASP A 200 22.92 12.22 0.42
C ASP A 200 22.24 12.68 1.71
N TYR A 201 22.76 12.28 2.86
CA TYR A 201 22.22 12.69 4.13
C TYR A 201 23.34 13.18 5.06
N THR A 202 22.99 14.14 5.91
CA THR A 202 23.90 14.69 6.92
C THR A 202 23.20 14.69 8.27
N VAL A 203 23.91 14.22 9.30
CA VAL A 203 23.47 14.31 10.69
C VAL A 203 24.35 15.33 11.40
N ARG A 204 23.77 16.40 11.88
CA ARG A 204 24.47 17.48 12.57
C ARG A 204 23.60 18.15 13.62
N HIS A 205 24.21 18.94 14.49
CA HIS A 205 23.45 19.80 15.40
C HIS A 205 22.69 20.90 14.62
N GLN A 206 21.61 21.38 15.21
CA GLN A 206 20.82 22.48 14.67
C GLN A 206 21.68 23.76 14.56
N THR A 207 21.57 24.44 13.40
CA THR A 207 22.12 25.76 13.18
C THR A 207 21.10 26.85 13.52
N GLU A 208 21.51 28.12 13.57
CA GLU A 208 20.59 29.26 13.71
C GLU A 208 19.60 29.32 12.53
N GLU A 209 20.08 29.11 11.32
CA GLU A 209 19.20 29.03 10.11
C GLU A 209 18.16 27.94 10.20
N ASP A 210 18.53 26.72 10.68
CA ASP A 210 17.57 25.64 10.90
C ASP A 210 16.52 26.03 11.92
N HIS A 211 16.92 26.72 13.00
CA HIS A 211 16.00 27.19 14.03
C HIS A 211 15.01 28.22 13.47
N GLU A 212 15.47 29.21 12.74
CA GLU A 212 14.61 30.20 12.08
C GLU A 212 13.63 29.56 11.13
N ASN A 213 14.10 28.67 10.24
CA ASN A 213 13.25 27.93 9.31
C ASN A 213 12.19 27.09 10.01
N PHE A 214 12.56 26.42 11.10
CA PHE A 214 11.63 25.68 11.94
C PHE A 214 10.55 26.59 12.53
N MET A 215 10.94 27.73 13.12
CA MET A 215 10.00 28.69 13.74
C MET A 215 9.04 29.28 12.70
N ILE A 216 9.52 29.63 11.52
CA ILE A 216 8.68 30.10 10.42
C ILE A 216 7.67 29.02 9.99
N SER A 217 8.12 27.78 9.87
CA SER A 217 7.27 26.64 9.50
C SER A 217 6.23 26.37 10.58
N ALA A 218 6.64 26.37 11.86
CA ALA A 218 5.76 26.16 13.00
C ALA A 218 4.67 27.25 13.10
N LEU A 219 5.04 28.52 12.90
CA LEU A 219 4.08 29.62 12.87
C LEU A 219 3.09 29.50 11.69
N LYS A 220 3.56 29.12 10.50
CA LYS A 220 2.69 28.91 9.35
C LYS A 220 1.69 27.77 9.57
N THR A 221 2.10 26.70 10.25
CA THR A 221 1.23 25.57 10.55
C THR A 221 0.30 25.80 11.73
N ALA A 222 0.77 26.44 12.79
CA ALA A 222 0.00 26.73 14.00
C ALA A 222 -1.03 27.85 13.82
N SER A 223 -0.68 28.91 13.08
CA SER A 223 -1.52 30.12 12.95
C SER A 223 -2.83 29.92 12.18
N LYS A 224 -2.99 28.82 11.46
CA LYS A 224 -4.17 28.57 10.61
C LYS A 224 -4.96 27.33 11.01
N PHE A 225 -4.87 26.90 12.24
CA PHE A 225 -5.61 25.73 12.74
C PHE A 225 -5.67 24.64 11.68
N HIS A 226 -6.59 23.81 11.52
CA HIS A 226 -6.61 22.67 10.59
C HIS A 226 -6.26 22.95 9.10
N ARG A 227 -6.04 24.18 8.67
CA ARG A 227 -5.76 24.50 7.26
C ARG A 227 -4.30 24.82 6.96
N GLY A 228 -3.48 25.12 7.97
CA GLY A 228 -2.08 25.56 7.75
C GLY A 228 -1.25 24.50 7.02
N TYR A 229 -1.27 23.26 7.48
CA TYR A 229 -0.58 22.14 6.83
C TYR A 229 -1.08 21.93 5.39
N LYS A 230 -2.39 21.88 5.19
CA LYS A 230 -3.00 21.71 3.85
C LYS A 230 -2.67 22.86 2.90
N MET A 231 -2.64 24.09 3.40
CA MET A 231 -2.27 25.26 2.58
C MET A 231 -0.78 25.23 2.21
N SER A 232 0.09 24.78 3.10
CA SER A 232 1.52 24.59 2.82
C SER A 232 1.74 23.51 1.75
N GLN A 233 1.03 22.38 1.83
CA GLN A 233 1.05 21.34 0.80
C GLN A 233 0.56 21.86 -0.56
N LEU A 234 -0.54 22.63 -0.59
CA LEU A 234 -1.08 23.18 -1.84
C LEU A 234 -0.12 24.19 -2.46
N ALA A 235 0.54 25.02 -1.65
CA ALA A 235 1.54 25.96 -2.12
C ALA A 235 2.74 25.21 -2.73
N ARG A 236 3.24 24.15 -2.09
CA ARG A 236 4.33 23.33 -2.60
C ARG A 236 3.97 22.66 -3.92
N LYS A 237 2.81 22.02 -4.00
CA LYS A 237 2.31 21.38 -5.24
C LYS A 237 2.21 22.36 -6.43
N LYS A 238 1.93 23.64 -6.18
CA LYS A 238 1.92 24.65 -7.25
C LYS A 238 3.33 24.94 -7.75
N LEU A 239 4.33 24.97 -6.88
CA LEU A 239 5.74 25.14 -7.26
C LEU A 239 6.23 23.94 -8.07
N ASP A 240 5.99 22.72 -7.57
CA ASP A 240 6.40 21.48 -8.22
C ASP A 240 5.79 21.29 -9.63
N ASN A 241 4.63 21.88 -9.90
CA ASN A 241 3.98 21.84 -11.23
C ASN A 241 4.39 23.00 -12.15
N SER A 242 5.18 23.95 -11.69
CA SER A 242 5.65 25.12 -12.45
C SER A 242 7.08 24.95 -12.97
N GLU A 243 7.77 23.91 -12.57
CA GLU A 243 9.06 23.44 -13.08
C GLU A 243 8.86 22.32 -14.13
#